data_54bd6a4fe670200d9034a291446c354a
#
_entry.id   54bd6a4fe670200d9034a291446c354a
#
_cell.length_a   1.000
_cell.length_b   1.000
_cell.length_c   1.000
_cell.angle_alpha   90.00
_cell.angle_beta   90.00
_cell.angle_gamma   90.00
#
_symmetry.space_group_name_H-M   'P 1'
#
loop_
_entity.id
_entity.type
_entity.pdbx_description
1 polymer ?
#
loop_
_entity_poly.entity_id
_entity_poly.type
_entity_poly.pdbx_seq_one_letter_code
_entity_poly.pdbx_strand_id
1 'polypeptide(L)'
;MVASISVAVAATFSVGFVNITPKVIYGEDNRVDVYEVQRADIREIADSTVALIPSRAVVRDAQGNFKINTTTYGHELDLCKSEPFFDQPTAANCSGSLVGDDLIATAGHCISTKDCGTYSFVFGFRMLDAKTAPQTISADDVYTCKEIVAREYTSAQDYALVRLDRPVRGHRVLAIQSTPVQPGDDIYVVGHPSGLPTKIADGAKVRSQKNGYFVTNLDTYGGNSGSAVFNARTNEIVGILVRGAQDFAYDRVNQCTVSNRCTDDGCRGEDVTNISFISQALKQ
;
A
#
# COMPACT_ATOMS: atom_id res chain seq x y z
N MET A 1 45.20 -64.26 -17.82
CA MET A 1 45.08 -62.78 -17.87
C MET A 1 43.63 -62.43 -17.65
N VAL A 2 43.30 -61.94 -16.45
CA VAL A 2 41.93 -61.52 -16.14
C VAL A 2 41.93 -60.00 -16.13
N ALA A 3 41.16 -59.39 -17.06
CA ALA A 3 41.05 -57.96 -17.14
C ALA A 3 39.94 -57.46 -16.22
N SER A 4 40.32 -56.64 -15.20
CA SER A 4 39.37 -55.99 -14.33
C SER A 4 38.83 -54.76 -15.01
N ILE A 5 37.52 -54.67 -15.21
CA ILE A 5 36.81 -53.51 -15.69
C ILE A 5 36.38 -52.68 -14.46
N SER A 6 36.99 -51.50 -14.30
CA SER A 6 36.56 -50.55 -13.29
C SER A 6 35.40 -49.71 -13.83
N VAL A 7 34.21 -49.82 -13.24
CA VAL A 7 33.05 -49.00 -13.54
C VAL A 7 33.15 -47.75 -12.65
N ALA A 8 33.36 -46.59 -13.25
CA ALA A 8 33.29 -45.30 -12.57
C ALA A 8 31.81 -44.88 -12.42
N VAL A 9 31.33 -44.86 -11.18
CA VAL A 9 30.01 -44.30 -10.84
C VAL A 9 30.14 -42.79 -10.78
N ALA A 10 29.58 -42.09 -11.78
CA ALA A 10 29.43 -40.66 -11.76
C ALA A 10 28.31 -40.29 -10.78
N ALA A 11 28.68 -39.68 -9.66
CA ALA A 11 27.74 -39.08 -8.72
C ALA A 11 27.17 -37.80 -9.35
N THR A 12 25.93 -37.84 -9.80
CA THR A 12 25.19 -36.63 -10.18
C THR A 12 24.77 -35.89 -8.93
N PHE A 13 25.45 -34.81 -8.63
CA PHE A 13 24.98 -33.82 -7.63
C PHE A 13 23.76 -33.12 -8.23
N SER A 14 22.57 -33.47 -7.81
CA SER A 14 21.36 -32.66 -8.01
C SER A 14 21.53 -31.42 -7.11
N VAL A 15 21.88 -30.30 -7.72
CA VAL A 15 21.73 -28.99 -7.08
C VAL A 15 20.23 -28.80 -6.92
N GLY A 16 19.73 -29.02 -5.72
CA GLY A 16 18.36 -28.71 -5.36
C GLY A 16 18.17 -27.21 -5.54
N PHE A 17 17.47 -26.81 -6.58
CA PHE A 17 16.93 -25.45 -6.70
C PHE A 17 16.00 -25.26 -5.50
N VAL A 18 16.43 -24.46 -4.55
CA VAL A 18 15.52 -23.90 -3.56
C VAL A 18 14.53 -23.07 -4.35
N ASN A 19 13.31 -23.58 -4.50
CA ASN A 19 12.20 -22.86 -5.10
C ASN A 19 11.87 -21.70 -4.18
N ILE A 20 12.54 -20.56 -4.39
CA ILE A 20 12.16 -19.28 -3.80
C ILE A 20 10.93 -18.85 -4.61
N THR A 21 9.75 -19.20 -4.12
CA THR A 21 8.49 -18.73 -4.68
C THR A 21 8.34 -17.24 -4.39
N PRO A 22 8.37 -16.39 -5.40
CA PRO A 22 8.26 -14.93 -5.27
C PRO A 22 6.83 -14.51 -4.89
N LYS A 23 6.67 -13.37 -4.21
CA LYS A 23 5.42 -12.97 -3.53
C LYS A 23 5.15 -11.49 -3.72
N VAL A 24 3.90 -11.14 -3.94
CA VAL A 24 3.07 -9.98 -3.61
C VAL A 24 2.29 -9.37 -4.77
N ILE A 25 2.63 -9.67 -6.00
CA ILE A 25 1.64 -9.59 -7.08
C ILE A 25 0.94 -10.93 -7.16
N TYR A 26 -0.37 -10.94 -6.99
CA TYR A 26 -1.21 -12.12 -7.06
C TYR A 26 -1.83 -12.24 -8.46
N GLY A 27 -1.38 -13.23 -9.24
CA GLY A 27 -1.80 -13.39 -10.63
C GLY A 27 -1.20 -12.32 -11.54
N GLU A 28 -2.06 -11.52 -12.17
CA GLU A 28 -1.67 -10.36 -12.97
C GLU A 28 -1.51 -9.11 -12.09
N ASP A 29 -0.63 -8.20 -12.48
CA ASP A 29 -0.45 -6.93 -11.76
C ASP A 29 -1.62 -5.98 -12.09
N ASN A 30 -2.50 -5.81 -11.14
CA ASN A 30 -3.73 -5.01 -11.28
C ASN A 30 -3.57 -3.56 -10.80
N ARG A 31 -2.36 -3.13 -10.43
CA ARG A 31 -2.10 -1.76 -10.00
C ARG A 31 -2.15 -0.80 -11.19
N VAL A 32 -2.95 0.23 -11.08
CA VAL A 32 -3.07 1.30 -12.08
C VAL A 32 -2.96 2.67 -11.45
N ASP A 33 -2.54 3.65 -12.25
CA ASP A 33 -2.58 5.06 -11.86
C ASP A 33 -4.01 5.63 -11.87
N VAL A 34 -4.28 6.64 -11.04
CA VAL A 34 -5.62 7.26 -10.93
C VAL A 34 -6.12 7.79 -12.27
N TYR A 35 -5.23 8.35 -13.12
CA TYR A 35 -5.61 8.88 -14.44
C TYR A 35 -6.08 7.79 -15.43
N GLU A 36 -5.70 6.52 -15.21
CA GLU A 36 -6.09 5.37 -16.05
C GLU A 36 -7.51 4.87 -15.72
N VAL A 37 -8.01 5.15 -14.52
CA VAL A 37 -9.31 4.67 -14.06
C VAL A 37 -10.45 5.45 -14.72
N GLN A 38 -11.36 4.76 -15.42
CA GLN A 38 -12.50 5.37 -16.10
C GLN A 38 -13.65 5.73 -15.15
N ARG A 39 -13.83 4.97 -14.06
CA ARG A 39 -14.90 5.17 -13.06
C ARG A 39 -14.64 6.44 -12.25
N ALA A 40 -15.52 7.42 -12.39
CA ALA A 40 -15.42 8.71 -11.68
C ALA A 40 -15.52 8.55 -10.17
N ASP A 41 -16.40 7.67 -9.68
CA ASP A 41 -16.58 7.38 -8.26
C ASP A 41 -15.32 6.80 -7.60
N ILE A 42 -14.55 5.97 -8.31
CA ILE A 42 -13.26 5.44 -7.84
C ILE A 42 -12.20 6.54 -7.82
N ARG A 43 -12.18 7.44 -8.81
CA ARG A 43 -11.26 8.59 -8.78
C ARG A 43 -11.56 9.54 -7.62
N GLU A 44 -12.82 9.78 -7.29
CA GLU A 44 -13.22 10.56 -6.11
C GLU A 44 -12.79 9.91 -4.79
N ILE A 45 -12.84 8.56 -4.71
CA ILE A 45 -12.30 7.82 -3.57
C ILE A 45 -10.80 8.01 -3.46
N ALA A 46 -10.09 7.90 -4.59
CA ALA A 46 -8.64 8.11 -4.63
C ALA A 46 -8.24 9.54 -4.21
N ASP A 47 -9.06 10.53 -4.51
CA ASP A 47 -8.86 11.92 -4.06
C ASP A 47 -8.95 12.08 -2.54
N SER A 48 -9.62 11.16 -1.84
CA SER A 48 -9.73 11.14 -0.37
C SER A 48 -8.71 10.24 0.32
N THR A 49 -7.71 9.76 -0.43
CA THR A 49 -6.57 9.01 0.07
C THR A 49 -5.38 9.94 0.28
N VAL A 50 -4.68 9.79 1.40
CA VAL A 50 -3.50 10.60 1.76
C VAL A 50 -2.23 9.78 1.76
N ALA A 51 -1.14 10.39 1.30
CA ALA A 51 0.21 9.93 1.52
C ALA A 51 0.71 10.42 2.88
N LEU A 52 1.21 9.52 3.73
CA LEU A 52 1.97 9.89 4.93
C LEU A 52 3.43 10.06 4.54
N ILE A 53 3.85 11.31 4.35
CA ILE A 53 5.19 11.67 3.90
C ILE A 53 5.98 12.26 5.08
N PRO A 54 7.25 11.85 5.32
CA PRO A 54 8.08 12.49 6.32
C PRO A 54 8.13 14.02 6.11
N SER A 55 7.81 14.81 7.15
CA SER A 55 7.66 16.28 7.03
C SER A 55 8.91 16.96 6.47
N ARG A 56 10.11 16.38 6.69
CA ARG A 56 11.37 16.88 6.12
C ARG A 56 11.42 16.82 4.59
N ALA A 57 10.61 15.98 3.97
CA ALA A 57 10.52 15.85 2.51
C ALA A 57 9.44 16.77 1.89
N VAL A 58 8.62 17.42 2.71
CA VAL A 58 7.55 18.34 2.29
C VAL A 58 7.99 19.77 2.55
N VAL A 59 8.45 20.49 1.53
CA VAL A 59 9.12 21.77 1.66
C VAL A 59 8.25 22.89 1.09
N ARG A 60 7.97 23.91 1.90
CA ARG A 60 7.18 25.07 1.47
C ARG A 60 7.93 25.91 0.44
N ASP A 61 7.29 26.26 -0.67
CA ASP A 61 7.85 27.12 -1.69
C ASP A 61 7.56 28.63 -1.40
N ALA A 62 8.12 29.51 -2.23
CA ALA A 62 7.95 30.96 -2.08
C ALA A 62 6.50 31.44 -2.31
N GLN A 63 5.67 30.65 -2.99
CA GLN A 63 4.27 30.93 -3.26
C GLN A 63 3.33 30.42 -2.14
N GLY A 64 3.91 29.70 -1.16
CA GLY A 64 3.16 29.15 -0.02
C GLY A 64 2.64 27.72 -0.25
N ASN A 65 2.82 27.15 -1.44
CA ASN A 65 2.55 25.74 -1.74
C ASN A 65 3.70 24.84 -1.26
N PHE A 66 3.57 23.54 -1.47
CA PHE A 66 4.57 22.57 -1.06
C PHE A 66 5.16 21.80 -2.25
N LYS A 67 6.47 21.63 -2.22
CA LYS A 67 7.19 20.68 -3.07
C LYS A 67 7.49 19.43 -2.27
N ILE A 68 7.38 18.27 -2.90
CA ILE A 68 7.75 17.00 -2.30
C ILE A 68 9.11 16.60 -2.85
N ASN A 69 10.08 16.42 -1.96
CA ASN A 69 11.37 15.83 -2.32
C ASN A 69 11.17 14.33 -2.52
N THR A 70 11.41 13.85 -3.74
CA THR A 70 11.18 12.48 -4.16
C THR A 70 12.47 11.83 -4.62
N THR A 71 12.51 10.52 -4.59
CA THR A 71 13.46 9.68 -5.31
C THR A 71 12.73 8.95 -6.44
N THR A 72 13.44 8.34 -7.37
CA THR A 72 12.83 7.53 -8.43
C THR A 72 12.68 6.10 -7.96
N TYR A 73 11.50 5.53 -8.11
CA TYR A 73 11.14 4.18 -7.62
C TYR A 73 12.14 3.11 -8.03
N GLY A 74 12.48 3.06 -9.32
CA GLY A 74 13.44 2.09 -9.85
C GLY A 74 14.85 2.24 -9.28
N HIS A 75 15.27 3.46 -9.01
CA HIS A 75 16.61 3.72 -8.45
C HIS A 75 16.67 3.46 -6.94
N GLU A 76 15.60 3.75 -6.21
CA GLU A 76 15.56 3.57 -4.75
C GLU A 76 15.64 2.10 -4.35
N LEU A 77 15.05 1.22 -5.16
CA LEU A 77 14.96 -0.22 -4.88
C LEU A 77 15.86 -1.08 -5.79
N ASP A 78 16.72 -0.45 -6.61
CA ASP A 78 17.57 -1.13 -7.59
C ASP A 78 16.75 -2.09 -8.47
N LEU A 79 15.61 -1.60 -8.98
CA LEU A 79 14.69 -2.41 -9.76
C LEU A 79 15.23 -2.73 -11.14
N CYS A 80 14.84 -3.86 -11.69
CA CYS A 80 14.98 -4.13 -13.11
C CYS A 80 14.16 -3.11 -13.92
N LYS A 81 14.72 -2.61 -15.02
CA LYS A 81 14.05 -1.59 -15.85
C LYS A 81 12.72 -2.03 -16.46
N SER A 82 12.45 -3.34 -16.47
CA SER A 82 11.19 -3.91 -16.91
C SER A 82 10.07 -3.82 -15.87
N GLU A 83 10.38 -3.43 -14.63
CA GLU A 83 9.37 -3.30 -13.58
C GLU A 83 8.43 -2.11 -13.87
N PRO A 84 7.11 -2.27 -13.64
CA PRO A 84 6.15 -1.18 -13.80
C PRO A 84 6.50 0.00 -12.89
N PHE A 85 6.14 1.21 -13.31
CA PHE A 85 6.32 2.45 -12.55
C PHE A 85 7.79 2.85 -12.26
N PHE A 86 8.78 2.23 -12.92
CA PHE A 86 10.21 2.40 -12.68
C PHE A 86 10.64 3.88 -12.55
N ASP A 87 10.14 4.74 -13.44
CA ASP A 87 10.52 6.17 -13.50
C ASP A 87 9.64 7.08 -12.62
N GLN A 88 8.66 6.53 -11.90
CA GLN A 88 7.78 7.35 -11.07
C GLN A 88 8.46 7.77 -9.76
N PRO A 89 8.08 8.93 -9.20
CA PRO A 89 8.62 9.41 -7.93
C PRO A 89 8.09 8.60 -6.74
N THR A 90 8.89 8.51 -5.67
CA THR A 90 8.48 7.93 -4.38
C THR A 90 8.73 8.92 -3.24
N ALA A 91 7.84 8.94 -2.25
CA ALA A 91 7.97 9.79 -1.07
C ALA A 91 7.22 9.27 0.17
N ALA A 92 6.13 8.51 -0.01
CA ALA A 92 5.26 8.09 1.09
C ALA A 92 5.84 6.87 1.83
N ASN A 93 5.75 6.89 3.16
CA ASN A 93 6.08 5.73 3.99
C ASN A 93 4.85 4.87 4.29
N CYS A 94 3.68 5.50 4.32
CA CYS A 94 2.38 4.88 4.61
C CYS A 94 1.27 5.62 3.87
N SER A 95 0.08 5.04 3.93
CA SER A 95 -1.15 5.56 3.35
C SER A 95 -2.19 5.84 4.43
N GLY A 96 -3.21 6.62 4.13
CA GLY A 96 -4.37 6.83 4.98
C GLY A 96 -5.57 7.27 4.18
N SER A 97 -6.75 7.34 4.82
CA SER A 97 -7.99 7.70 4.15
C SER A 97 -8.87 8.57 5.04
N LEU A 98 -9.54 9.57 4.43
CA LEU A 98 -10.41 10.50 5.12
C LEU A 98 -11.71 9.82 5.55
N VAL A 99 -11.94 9.70 6.87
CA VAL A 99 -13.11 9.02 7.47
C VAL A 99 -13.95 9.93 8.37
N GLY A 100 -13.61 11.20 8.45
CA GLY A 100 -14.34 12.26 9.17
C GLY A 100 -13.84 13.60 8.69
N ASP A 101 -14.46 14.71 9.10
CA ASP A 101 -14.14 16.06 8.61
C ASP A 101 -12.66 16.43 8.77
N ASP A 102 -12.00 15.94 9.82
CA ASP A 102 -10.58 16.12 10.13
C ASP A 102 -9.90 14.82 10.56
N LEU A 103 -10.49 13.67 10.24
CA LEU A 103 -10.05 12.36 10.74
C LEU A 103 -9.53 11.46 9.61
N ILE A 104 -8.30 10.98 9.80
CA ILE A 104 -7.67 10.01 8.90
C ILE A 104 -7.57 8.64 9.60
N ALA A 105 -8.05 7.60 8.91
CA ALA A 105 -7.77 6.21 9.27
C ALA A 105 -6.47 5.77 8.60
N THR A 106 -5.59 5.12 9.36
CA THR A 106 -4.31 4.55 8.88
C THR A 106 -3.92 3.33 9.73
N ALA A 107 -2.78 2.71 9.47
CA ALA A 107 -2.25 1.63 10.30
C ALA A 107 -1.60 2.16 11.60
N GLY A 108 -1.73 1.41 12.67
CA GLY A 108 -1.17 1.78 13.97
C GLY A 108 0.36 1.78 14.01
N HIS A 109 1.01 0.94 13.20
CA HIS A 109 2.47 0.95 13.08
C HIS A 109 3.01 2.13 12.26
N CYS A 110 2.16 2.80 11.45
CA CYS A 110 2.56 3.96 10.64
C CYS A 110 2.80 5.21 11.47
N ILE A 111 2.11 5.35 12.60
CA ILE A 111 2.17 6.58 13.39
C ILE A 111 1.97 6.28 14.87
N SER A 112 2.73 6.98 15.72
CA SER A 112 2.59 6.95 17.17
C SER A 112 2.48 8.38 17.72
N THR A 113 2.18 8.52 19.00
CA THR A 113 2.16 9.85 19.65
C THR A 113 3.49 10.58 19.56
N LYS A 114 4.61 9.84 19.45
CA LYS A 114 5.95 10.41 19.27
C LYS A 114 6.18 10.94 17.86
N ASP A 115 5.51 10.33 16.87
CA ASP A 115 5.70 10.60 15.45
C ASP A 115 4.62 11.54 14.88
N CYS A 116 3.60 11.92 15.66
CA CYS A 116 2.47 12.75 15.23
C CYS A 116 2.92 14.01 14.48
N GLY A 117 3.95 14.70 14.95
CA GLY A 117 4.49 15.90 14.29
C GLY A 117 5.55 15.64 13.21
N THR A 118 5.90 14.38 12.91
CA THR A 118 6.99 14.05 11.98
C THR A 118 6.51 13.70 10.58
N TYR A 119 5.19 13.55 10.40
CA TYR A 119 4.56 13.27 9.12
C TYR A 119 3.66 14.40 8.65
N SER A 120 3.68 14.65 7.35
CA SER A 120 2.69 15.43 6.64
C SER A 120 1.70 14.47 5.97
N PHE A 121 0.41 14.80 6.04
CA PHE A 121 -0.69 14.09 5.40
C PHE A 121 -1.01 14.84 4.10
N VAL A 122 -0.66 14.24 2.97
CA VAL A 122 -0.67 14.91 1.68
C VAL A 122 -1.73 14.28 0.78
N PHE A 123 -2.76 15.06 0.42
CA PHE A 123 -3.69 14.70 -0.64
C PHE A 123 -3.09 15.03 -2.01
N GLY A 124 -3.60 14.39 -3.07
CA GLY A 124 -3.22 14.71 -4.43
C GLY A 124 -1.83 14.25 -4.87
N PHE A 125 -1.10 13.45 -4.06
CA PHE A 125 0.14 12.82 -4.50
C PHE A 125 -0.17 11.67 -5.45
N ARG A 126 -0.46 11.99 -6.72
CA ARG A 126 -0.84 11.05 -7.79
C ARG A 126 -0.21 11.45 -9.11
N MET A 127 -0.05 10.53 -10.04
CA MET A 127 0.31 10.86 -11.42
C MET A 127 -0.84 11.62 -12.11
N LEU A 128 -0.50 12.62 -12.91
CA LEU A 128 -1.46 13.38 -13.72
C LEU A 128 -1.65 12.74 -15.11
N ASP A 129 -0.59 12.13 -15.60
CA ASP A 129 -0.52 11.32 -16.81
C ASP A 129 0.66 10.33 -16.70
N ALA A 130 0.97 9.58 -17.76
CA ALA A 130 2.01 8.55 -17.77
C ALA A 130 3.43 9.05 -17.40
N LYS A 131 3.67 10.36 -17.44
CA LYS A 131 5.02 10.95 -17.25
C LYS A 131 5.08 12.07 -16.21
N THR A 132 3.93 12.61 -15.84
CA THR A 132 3.84 13.85 -15.06
C THR A 132 3.30 13.59 -13.66
N ALA A 133 4.13 13.81 -12.66
CA ALA A 133 3.69 13.96 -11.27
C ALA A 133 3.51 15.46 -10.94
N PRO A 134 2.68 15.84 -9.95
CA PRO A 134 2.53 17.22 -9.53
C PRO A 134 3.88 17.80 -9.09
N GLN A 135 4.27 18.96 -9.63
CA GLN A 135 5.48 19.67 -9.23
C GLN A 135 5.31 20.35 -7.86
N THR A 136 4.08 20.73 -7.56
CA THR A 136 3.69 21.37 -6.31
C THR A 136 2.34 20.84 -5.84
N ILE A 137 2.15 20.78 -4.53
CA ILE A 137 0.89 20.46 -3.87
C ILE A 137 0.39 21.74 -3.20
N SER A 138 -0.91 22.02 -3.32
CA SER A 138 -1.55 23.15 -2.67
C SER A 138 -1.36 23.09 -1.13
N ALA A 139 -1.21 24.22 -0.49
CA ALA A 139 -1.21 24.28 0.97
C ALA A 139 -2.53 23.77 1.58
N ASP A 140 -3.62 23.82 0.83
CA ASP A 140 -4.92 23.29 1.25
C ASP A 140 -4.95 21.75 1.30
N ASP A 141 -4.05 21.08 0.59
CA ASP A 141 -3.96 19.61 0.50
C ASP A 141 -2.86 18.99 1.37
N VAL A 142 -2.13 19.83 2.16
CA VAL A 142 -1.09 19.38 3.08
C VAL A 142 -1.50 19.66 4.52
N TYR A 143 -1.62 18.61 5.31
CA TYR A 143 -2.07 18.66 6.70
C TYR A 143 -1.00 18.08 7.64
N THR A 144 -1.11 18.42 8.92
CA THR A 144 -0.28 17.88 9.99
C THR A 144 -1.13 17.14 11.02
N CYS A 145 -0.51 16.24 11.77
CA CYS A 145 -1.17 15.57 12.86
C CYS A 145 -1.37 16.54 14.03
N LYS A 146 -2.61 16.67 14.52
CA LYS A 146 -2.94 17.36 15.76
C LYS A 146 -2.87 16.41 16.95
N GLU A 147 -3.48 15.24 16.82
CA GLU A 147 -3.51 14.23 17.87
C GLU A 147 -3.83 12.84 17.31
N ILE A 148 -3.47 11.81 18.05
CA ILE A 148 -3.90 10.42 17.81
C ILE A 148 -5.14 10.16 18.67
N VAL A 149 -6.31 10.05 18.03
CA VAL A 149 -7.60 9.82 18.71
C VAL A 149 -7.70 8.40 19.24
N ALA A 150 -7.30 7.43 18.44
CA ALA A 150 -7.25 6.03 18.81
C ALA A 150 -6.11 5.32 18.07
N ARG A 151 -5.50 4.33 18.71
CA ARG A 151 -4.43 3.55 18.11
C ARG A 151 -4.26 2.21 18.81
N GLU A 152 -4.12 1.16 18.01
CA GLU A 152 -3.63 -0.15 18.45
C GLU A 152 -2.55 -0.64 17.49
N TYR A 153 -1.56 -1.34 18.04
CA TYR A 153 -0.52 -2.01 17.27
C TYR A 153 -0.17 -3.33 17.94
N THR A 154 -0.92 -4.35 17.57
CA THR A 154 -0.76 -5.73 18.02
C THR A 154 -0.80 -6.68 16.83
N SER A 155 -0.61 -7.98 17.06
CA SER A 155 -0.75 -8.99 16.00
C SER A 155 -2.19 -9.14 15.48
N ALA A 156 -3.20 -8.78 16.27
CA ALA A 156 -4.61 -8.91 15.93
C ALA A 156 -5.24 -7.58 15.48
N GLN A 157 -4.71 -6.45 15.94
CA GLN A 157 -5.25 -5.12 15.69
C GLN A 157 -4.11 -4.16 15.38
N ASP A 158 -4.18 -3.55 14.21
CA ASP A 158 -3.19 -2.58 13.75
C ASP A 158 -3.93 -1.47 13.02
N TYR A 159 -4.26 -0.40 13.74
CA TYR A 159 -4.97 0.75 13.20
C TYR A 159 -4.65 2.02 14.00
N ALA A 160 -4.82 3.17 13.38
CA ALA A 160 -4.85 4.47 14.03
C ALA A 160 -5.93 5.37 13.43
N LEU A 161 -6.56 6.16 14.29
CA LEU A 161 -7.43 7.27 13.92
C LEU A 161 -6.71 8.55 14.33
N VAL A 162 -6.37 9.38 13.35
CA VAL A 162 -5.55 10.59 13.51
C VAL A 162 -6.40 11.81 13.23
N ARG A 163 -6.41 12.77 14.15
CA ARG A 163 -7.00 14.08 13.92
C ARG A 163 -5.96 15.00 13.27
N LEU A 164 -6.36 15.63 12.19
CA LEU A 164 -5.57 16.63 11.47
C LEU A 164 -5.64 18.00 12.16
N ASP A 165 -4.74 18.90 11.81
CA ASP A 165 -4.63 20.25 12.34
C ASP A 165 -5.84 21.15 12.00
N ARG A 166 -6.61 20.81 10.97
CA ARG A 166 -7.80 21.53 10.53
C ARG A 166 -8.76 20.61 9.75
N PRO A 167 -10.05 20.99 9.59
CA PRO A 167 -10.98 20.28 8.73
C PRO A 167 -10.50 20.25 7.28
N VAL A 168 -10.67 19.09 6.65
CA VAL A 168 -10.31 18.84 5.25
C VAL A 168 -11.36 19.45 4.35
N ARG A 169 -10.92 20.09 3.27
CA ARG A 169 -11.79 20.71 2.26
C ARG A 169 -11.45 20.18 0.88
N GLY A 170 -12.45 20.08 0.01
CA GLY A 170 -12.27 19.61 -1.37
C GLY A 170 -12.22 18.08 -1.52
N HIS A 171 -12.19 17.33 -0.43
CA HIS A 171 -12.17 15.88 -0.38
C HIS A 171 -13.39 15.37 0.39
N ARG A 172 -13.98 14.26 -0.06
CA ARG A 172 -15.15 13.71 0.61
C ARG A 172 -14.76 12.74 1.72
N VAL A 173 -15.54 12.74 2.78
CA VAL A 173 -15.45 11.69 3.82
C VAL A 173 -15.90 10.36 3.21
N LEU A 174 -15.06 9.33 3.35
CA LEU A 174 -15.32 8.01 2.81
C LEU A 174 -16.25 7.21 3.74
N ALA A 175 -17.19 6.49 3.13
CA ALA A 175 -18.14 5.67 3.85
C ALA A 175 -17.48 4.38 4.39
N ILE A 176 -17.90 3.98 5.58
CA ILE A 176 -17.44 2.77 6.26
C ILE A 176 -18.56 1.72 6.24
N GLN A 177 -18.25 0.51 5.79
CA GLN A 177 -19.19 -0.61 5.80
C GLN A 177 -19.48 -1.06 7.22
N SER A 178 -20.76 -1.23 7.53
CA SER A 178 -21.21 -1.66 8.87
C SER A 178 -21.19 -3.19 9.06
N THR A 179 -21.28 -3.94 7.96
CA THR A 179 -21.33 -5.41 7.97
C THR A 179 -19.95 -6.00 7.71
N PRO A 180 -19.54 -7.07 8.42
CA PRO A 180 -18.28 -7.76 8.14
C PRO A 180 -18.26 -8.35 6.72
N VAL A 181 -17.09 -8.30 6.08
CA VAL A 181 -16.84 -9.00 4.81
C VAL A 181 -16.87 -10.52 5.00
N GLN A 182 -17.13 -11.25 3.92
CA GLN A 182 -17.12 -12.70 3.89
C GLN A 182 -16.04 -13.23 2.92
N PRO A 183 -15.51 -14.45 3.15
CA PRO A 183 -14.66 -15.08 2.16
C PRO A 183 -15.34 -15.15 0.79
N GLY A 184 -14.63 -14.72 -0.26
CA GLY A 184 -15.14 -14.61 -1.63
C GLY A 184 -15.64 -13.21 -2.01
N ASP A 185 -15.82 -12.28 -1.06
CA ASP A 185 -16.19 -10.90 -1.38
C ASP A 185 -15.12 -10.25 -2.24
N ASP A 186 -15.57 -9.55 -3.30
CA ASP A 186 -14.71 -8.77 -4.19
C ASP A 186 -14.32 -7.44 -3.52
N ILE A 187 -13.04 -7.13 -3.57
CA ILE A 187 -12.44 -5.97 -2.92
C ILE A 187 -11.39 -5.30 -3.80
N TYR A 188 -11.09 -4.04 -3.51
CA TYR A 188 -9.95 -3.30 -4.08
C TYR A 188 -9.28 -2.43 -3.02
N VAL A 189 -8.08 -1.96 -3.31
CA VAL A 189 -7.31 -1.08 -2.42
C VAL A 189 -6.91 0.20 -3.13
N VAL A 190 -6.85 1.31 -2.37
CA VAL A 190 -6.32 2.59 -2.83
C VAL A 190 -5.24 3.07 -1.86
N GLY A 191 -4.03 3.32 -2.37
CA GLY A 191 -2.92 3.74 -1.51
C GLY A 191 -1.63 4.05 -2.25
N HIS A 192 -0.51 3.98 -1.53
CA HIS A 192 0.82 4.39 -1.99
C HIS A 192 1.84 3.23 -1.91
N PRO A 193 1.72 2.21 -2.78
CA PRO A 193 2.66 1.08 -2.77
C PRO A 193 4.09 1.56 -2.98
N SER A 194 5.03 1.09 -2.17
CA SER A 194 6.45 1.50 -2.18
C SER A 194 6.67 3.01 -2.16
N GLY A 195 5.72 3.76 -1.61
CA GLY A 195 5.79 5.22 -1.58
C GLY A 195 5.46 5.92 -2.89
N LEU A 196 5.01 5.19 -3.91
CA LEU A 196 4.58 5.70 -5.21
C LEU A 196 3.40 6.69 -5.11
N PRO A 197 3.14 7.51 -6.12
CA PRO A 197 1.87 8.21 -6.30
C PRO A 197 0.69 7.24 -6.18
N THR A 198 -0.47 7.75 -5.75
CA THR A 198 -1.67 6.93 -5.50
C THR A 198 -1.90 5.89 -6.59
N LYS A 199 -2.07 4.64 -6.18
CA LYS A 199 -2.44 3.52 -7.03
C LYS A 199 -3.77 2.93 -6.58
N ILE A 200 -4.48 2.33 -7.53
CA ILE A 200 -5.66 1.51 -7.31
C ILE A 200 -5.31 0.10 -7.77
N ALA A 201 -5.57 -0.90 -6.93
CA ALA A 201 -5.44 -2.31 -7.30
C ALA A 201 -6.78 -3.01 -7.05
N ASP A 202 -7.42 -3.46 -8.14
CA ASP A 202 -8.74 -4.10 -8.16
C ASP A 202 -8.59 -5.62 -8.39
N GLY A 203 -9.72 -6.33 -8.46
CA GLY A 203 -9.77 -7.75 -8.81
C GLY A 203 -9.43 -8.73 -7.70
N ALA A 204 -9.20 -8.25 -6.49
CA ALA A 204 -8.88 -9.08 -5.34
C ALA A 204 -10.13 -9.61 -4.60
N LYS A 205 -9.91 -10.62 -3.76
CA LYS A 205 -10.95 -11.25 -2.93
C LYS A 205 -10.51 -11.42 -1.48
N VAL A 206 -11.48 -11.44 -0.61
CA VAL A 206 -11.30 -11.93 0.77
C VAL A 206 -11.08 -13.43 0.73
N ARG A 207 -9.93 -13.90 1.26
CA ARG A 207 -9.60 -15.35 1.32
C ARG A 207 -10.09 -16.01 2.59
N SER A 208 -9.89 -15.38 3.74
CA SER A 208 -10.27 -15.94 5.04
C SER A 208 -10.42 -14.88 6.12
N GLN A 209 -11.27 -15.17 7.11
CA GLN A 209 -11.41 -14.36 8.32
C GLN A 209 -10.45 -14.84 9.41
N LYS A 210 -9.95 -13.90 10.21
CA LYS A 210 -9.13 -14.13 11.40
C LYS A 210 -9.69 -13.29 12.55
N ASN A 211 -9.11 -13.47 13.74
CA ASN A 211 -9.49 -12.64 14.88
C ASN A 211 -8.92 -11.20 14.70
N GLY A 212 -9.80 -10.25 14.44
CA GLY A 212 -9.46 -8.83 14.27
C GLY A 212 -9.05 -8.40 12.86
N TYR A 213 -8.81 -9.31 11.93
CA TYR A 213 -8.41 -9.01 10.55
C TYR A 213 -8.89 -10.09 9.58
N PHE A 214 -8.77 -9.82 8.29
CA PHE A 214 -9.00 -10.81 7.23
C PHE A 214 -7.82 -10.84 6.26
N VAL A 215 -7.70 -11.95 5.53
CA VAL A 215 -6.60 -12.20 4.57
C VAL A 215 -7.14 -12.08 3.16
N THR A 216 -6.34 -11.48 2.27
CA THR A 216 -6.71 -11.17 0.88
C THR A 216 -5.61 -11.54 -0.11
N ASN A 217 -5.89 -11.45 -1.41
CA ASN A 217 -4.91 -11.50 -2.51
C ASN A 217 -4.75 -10.14 -3.21
N LEU A 218 -4.77 -9.05 -2.45
CA LEU A 218 -4.54 -7.70 -2.96
C LEU A 218 -3.10 -7.52 -3.47
N ASP A 219 -2.93 -6.86 -4.61
CA ASP A 219 -1.62 -6.44 -5.13
C ASP A 219 -1.13 -5.21 -4.38
N THR A 220 -0.27 -5.44 -3.39
CA THR A 220 0.20 -4.37 -2.51
C THR A 220 1.68 -4.50 -2.19
N TYR A 221 2.29 -3.39 -1.77
CA TYR A 221 3.68 -3.34 -1.31
C TYR A 221 3.78 -2.55 -0.01
N GLY A 222 4.94 -2.60 0.63
CA GLY A 222 5.29 -1.66 1.70
C GLY A 222 4.92 -0.24 1.28
N GLY A 223 4.48 0.62 2.21
CA GLY A 223 3.88 1.93 1.85
C GLY A 223 2.36 1.89 1.68
N ASN A 224 1.76 0.76 1.27
CA ASN A 224 0.31 0.57 1.36
C ASN A 224 -0.20 0.37 2.80
N SER A 225 0.68 0.23 3.78
CA SER A 225 0.28 0.23 5.19
C SER A 225 -0.61 1.44 5.51
N GLY A 226 -1.82 1.19 6.03
CA GLY A 226 -2.82 2.23 6.26
C GLY A 226 -3.78 2.50 5.11
N SER A 227 -3.57 1.91 3.94
CA SER A 227 -4.50 2.00 2.80
C SER A 227 -5.87 1.46 3.16
N ALA A 228 -6.93 2.17 2.77
CA ALA A 228 -8.27 1.64 2.86
C ALA A 228 -8.49 0.55 1.81
N VAL A 229 -9.08 -0.54 2.27
CA VAL A 229 -9.61 -1.62 1.43
C VAL A 229 -11.12 -1.45 1.32
N PHE A 230 -11.63 -1.51 0.11
CA PHE A 230 -13.03 -1.23 -0.24
C PHE A 230 -13.75 -2.47 -0.72
N ASN A 231 -15.02 -2.56 -0.41
CA ASN A 231 -15.93 -3.49 -1.07
C ASN A 231 -16.14 -3.02 -2.52
N ALA A 232 -15.87 -3.88 -3.50
CA ALA A 232 -15.92 -3.52 -4.92
C ALA A 232 -17.34 -3.17 -5.43
N ARG A 233 -18.38 -3.60 -4.69
CA ARG A 233 -19.77 -3.35 -5.05
C ARG A 233 -20.34 -2.07 -4.44
N THR A 234 -19.99 -1.78 -3.16
CA THR A 234 -20.57 -0.66 -2.42
C THR A 234 -19.65 0.56 -2.37
N ASN A 235 -18.34 0.38 -2.64
CA ASN A 235 -17.29 1.39 -2.47
C ASN A 235 -17.16 1.90 -1.03
N GLU A 236 -17.56 1.09 -0.06
CA GLU A 236 -17.40 1.37 1.36
C GLU A 236 -16.11 0.73 1.89
N ILE A 237 -15.45 1.39 2.84
CA ILE A 237 -14.25 0.86 3.49
C ILE A 237 -14.62 -0.35 4.34
N VAL A 238 -13.93 -1.47 4.12
CA VAL A 238 -14.09 -2.74 4.85
C VAL A 238 -12.92 -3.04 5.78
N GLY A 239 -11.79 -2.39 5.59
CA GLY A 239 -10.61 -2.59 6.43
C GLY A 239 -9.44 -1.69 6.08
N ILE A 240 -8.38 -1.81 6.87
CA ILE A 240 -7.12 -1.10 6.73
C ILE A 240 -6.01 -2.12 6.46
N LEU A 241 -5.33 -1.99 5.33
CA LEU A 241 -4.19 -2.84 4.98
C LEU A 241 -3.03 -2.58 5.94
N VAL A 242 -2.45 -3.64 6.48
CA VAL A 242 -1.43 -3.47 7.53
C VAL A 242 -0.16 -4.25 7.30
N ARG A 243 -0.21 -5.42 6.66
CA ARG A 243 0.97 -6.25 6.40
C ARG A 243 0.71 -7.31 5.36
N GLY A 244 1.77 -7.74 4.72
CA GLY A 244 1.71 -8.75 3.68
C GLY A 244 2.93 -9.65 3.65
N ALA A 245 3.16 -10.25 2.50
CA ALA A 245 4.35 -11.02 2.20
C ALA A 245 5.53 -10.10 1.83
N GLN A 246 6.67 -10.68 1.43
CA GLN A 246 7.85 -9.92 1.00
C GLN A 246 7.64 -9.39 -0.43
N ASP A 247 7.80 -8.09 -0.62
CA ASP A 247 7.48 -7.37 -1.85
C ASP A 247 8.37 -7.72 -3.05
N PHE A 248 9.66 -7.97 -2.81
CA PHE A 248 10.67 -8.06 -3.85
C PHE A 248 11.63 -9.22 -3.63
N ALA A 249 12.23 -9.68 -4.74
CA ALA A 249 13.34 -10.63 -4.77
C ALA A 249 14.48 -10.10 -5.65
N TYR A 250 15.72 -10.49 -5.35
CA TYR A 250 16.85 -10.13 -6.17
C TYR A 250 17.04 -11.13 -7.31
N ASP A 251 16.98 -10.67 -8.54
CA ASP A 251 17.29 -11.44 -9.75
C ASP A 251 18.81 -11.45 -9.96
N ARG A 252 19.42 -12.59 -9.68
CA ARG A 252 20.87 -12.78 -9.81
C ARG A 252 21.36 -12.79 -11.27
N VAL A 253 20.49 -13.09 -12.22
CA VAL A 253 20.83 -13.17 -13.64
C VAL A 253 20.92 -11.74 -14.20
N ASN A 254 19.92 -10.92 -13.92
CA ASN A 254 19.84 -9.55 -14.40
C ASN A 254 20.51 -8.55 -13.43
N GLN A 255 20.94 -8.98 -12.24
CA GLN A 255 21.57 -8.18 -11.19
C GLN A 255 20.74 -6.96 -10.77
N CYS A 256 19.44 -7.16 -10.60
CA CYS A 256 18.49 -6.13 -10.19
C CYS A 256 17.35 -6.75 -9.38
N THR A 257 16.53 -5.92 -8.77
CA THR A 257 15.39 -6.33 -7.95
C THR A 257 14.13 -6.46 -8.81
N VAL A 258 13.33 -7.51 -8.60
CA VAL A 258 12.05 -7.77 -9.28
C VAL A 258 10.92 -7.90 -8.28
N SER A 259 9.72 -7.56 -8.72
CA SER A 259 8.50 -7.84 -7.97
C SER A 259 8.33 -9.34 -7.73
N ASN A 260 7.99 -9.69 -6.51
CA ASN A 260 7.58 -11.05 -6.19
C ASN A 260 6.19 -11.33 -6.80
N ARG A 261 5.97 -12.55 -7.32
CA ARG A 261 4.70 -12.96 -7.93
C ARG A 261 4.21 -14.27 -7.37
N CYS A 262 2.90 -14.35 -7.12
CA CYS A 262 2.20 -15.54 -6.65
C CYS A 262 1.01 -15.87 -7.54
N THR A 263 0.54 -17.08 -7.46
CA THR A 263 -0.83 -17.38 -7.95
C THR A 263 -1.84 -16.75 -7.00
N ASP A 264 -3.07 -16.52 -7.48
CA ASP A 264 -4.15 -15.91 -6.68
C ASP A 264 -4.40 -16.57 -5.33
N ASP A 265 -4.26 -17.89 -5.26
CA ASP A 265 -4.41 -18.68 -4.04
C ASP A 265 -3.07 -18.98 -3.36
N GLY A 266 -1.95 -18.54 -3.96
CA GLY A 266 -0.60 -18.75 -3.46
C GLY A 266 -0.24 -17.83 -2.29
N CYS A 267 0.94 -18.08 -1.73
CA CYS A 267 1.53 -17.25 -0.68
C CYS A 267 0.63 -17.04 0.54
N ARG A 268 1.10 -16.23 1.51
CA ARG A 268 0.34 -16.06 2.77
C ARG A 268 -0.90 -15.15 2.64
N GLY A 269 -0.92 -14.28 1.65
CA GLY A 269 -1.91 -13.23 1.51
C GLY A 269 -1.56 -11.94 2.26
N GLU A 270 -2.40 -10.93 2.08
CA GLU A 270 -2.29 -9.61 2.68
C GLU A 270 -3.28 -9.48 3.83
N ASP A 271 -2.82 -9.04 5.01
CA ASP A 271 -3.65 -8.87 6.20
C ASP A 271 -4.27 -7.48 6.22
N VAL A 272 -5.58 -7.44 6.40
CA VAL A 272 -6.39 -6.23 6.47
C VAL A 272 -7.11 -6.18 7.81
N THR A 273 -6.79 -5.21 8.67
CA THR A 273 -7.48 -4.99 9.95
C THR A 273 -8.94 -4.61 9.69
N ASN A 274 -9.88 -5.25 10.41
CA ASN A 274 -11.31 -4.98 10.25
C ASN A 274 -11.66 -3.52 10.55
N ILE A 275 -12.45 -2.91 9.69
CA ILE A 275 -12.85 -1.50 9.82
C ILE A 275 -13.68 -1.20 11.05
N SER A 276 -14.26 -2.21 11.67
CA SER A 276 -15.08 -2.08 12.89
C SER A 276 -14.36 -1.38 14.04
N PHE A 277 -13.04 -1.51 14.14
CA PHE A 277 -12.24 -0.80 15.17
C PHE A 277 -12.23 0.72 14.93
N ILE A 278 -12.05 1.16 13.70
CA ILE A 278 -12.17 2.58 13.32
C ILE A 278 -13.61 3.07 13.54
N SER A 279 -14.62 2.27 13.12
CA SER A 279 -16.02 2.61 13.33
C SER A 279 -16.40 2.77 14.81
N GLN A 280 -15.77 2.01 15.70
CA GLN A 280 -15.94 2.16 17.16
C GLN A 280 -15.24 3.42 17.68
N ALA A 281 -14.03 3.72 17.20
CA ALA A 281 -13.28 4.90 17.61
C ALA A 281 -13.95 6.21 17.17
N LEU A 282 -14.63 6.22 16.02
CA LEU A 282 -15.39 7.39 15.53
C LEU A 282 -16.63 7.73 16.37
N LYS A 283 -17.08 6.84 17.24
CA LYS A 283 -18.27 7.05 18.11
C LYS A 283 -17.92 7.57 19.51
N GLN A 284 -16.63 7.65 19.82
CA GLN A 284 -16.11 8.16 21.10
C GLN A 284 -15.86 9.67 21.02
#